data_94f4f9157db36124e90aa8a16e90ade2
#
_entry.id   94f4f9157db36124e90aa8a16e90ade2
#
_cell.length_a   1.000
_cell.length_b   1.000
_cell.length_c   1.000
_cell.angle_alpha   90.00
_cell.angle_beta   90.00
_cell.angle_gamma   90.00
#
_symmetry.space_group_name_H-M   'P 1'
#
loop_
_entity.id
_entity.type
_entity.pdbx_description
1 polymer ?
#
loop_
_entity_poly.entity_id
_entity_poly.type
_entity_poly.pdbx_seq_one_letter_code
_entity_poly.pdbx_strand_id
1 'polypeptide(L)'
;MWVLLVGVLALVAYWVYGKLFPSDEAVIRALLADVAEKGSIQPGEGNFAKVAAVNALVDCFSPDVEIRLDGAPGELSSIQGRSELQQVVQAVRSQVRSARITFTEVSLEFGTEPGSATAQIVATARIDPNNELWVQELKMALAKLDGAWKITRVETVRTLHM
;
A
#
# COMPACT_ATOMS: atom_id res chain seq x y z
N MET A 1 4.61 -24.08 42.30
CA MET A 1 4.51 -22.62 42.17
C MET A 1 5.53 -22.04 41.18
N TRP A 2 6.78 -22.44 41.21
CA TRP A 2 7.81 -21.99 40.28
C TRP A 2 7.56 -22.40 38.83
N VAL A 3 7.03 -23.56 38.57
CA VAL A 3 6.72 -24.09 37.23
C VAL A 3 5.64 -23.23 36.54
N LEU A 4 4.64 -22.78 37.29
CA LEU A 4 3.59 -21.90 36.78
C LEU A 4 4.16 -20.53 36.43
N LEU A 5 5.09 -20.01 37.19
CA LEU A 5 5.73 -18.71 36.98
C LEU A 5 6.61 -18.71 35.73
N VAL A 6 7.37 -19.82 35.51
CA VAL A 6 8.16 -20.02 34.29
C VAL A 6 7.27 -20.17 33.05
N GLY A 7 6.14 -20.87 33.16
CA GLY A 7 5.16 -20.98 32.07
C GLY A 7 4.55 -19.66 31.65
N VAL A 8 4.17 -18.83 32.62
CA VAL A 8 3.63 -17.48 32.36
C VAL A 8 4.69 -16.57 31.73
N LEU A 9 5.93 -16.59 32.22
CA LEU A 9 7.05 -15.86 31.65
C LEU A 9 7.35 -16.27 30.21
N ALA A 10 7.33 -17.56 29.91
CA ALA A 10 7.53 -18.09 28.55
C ALA A 10 6.40 -17.66 27.61
N LEU A 11 5.14 -17.67 28.07
CA LEU A 11 3.98 -17.20 27.30
C LEU A 11 4.06 -15.69 27.02
N VAL A 12 4.43 -14.89 28.01
CA VAL A 12 4.62 -13.44 27.85
C VAL A 12 5.78 -13.14 26.92
N ALA A 13 6.91 -13.85 27.07
CA ALA A 13 8.06 -13.71 26.16
C ALA A 13 7.71 -14.10 24.73
N TYR A 14 6.98 -15.19 24.52
CA TYR A 14 6.50 -15.62 23.19
C TYR A 14 5.55 -14.57 22.58
N TRP A 15 4.64 -14.03 23.37
CA TRP A 15 3.69 -13.00 22.92
C TRP A 15 4.40 -11.68 22.58
N VAL A 16 5.36 -11.26 23.42
CA VAL A 16 6.20 -10.06 23.19
C VAL A 16 7.09 -10.27 21.96
N TYR A 17 7.67 -11.47 21.78
CA TYR A 17 8.49 -11.81 20.63
C TYR A 17 7.69 -11.72 19.32
N GLY A 18 6.47 -12.25 19.30
CA GLY A 18 5.58 -12.17 18.14
C GLY A 18 5.17 -10.72 17.78
N LYS A 19 5.11 -9.82 18.77
CA LYS A 19 4.85 -8.38 18.53
C LYS A 19 6.08 -7.59 18.13
N LEU A 20 7.26 -7.98 18.60
CA LEU A 20 8.53 -7.31 18.28
C LEU A 20 9.09 -7.75 16.91
N PHE A 21 8.73 -8.94 16.45
CA PHE A 21 9.17 -9.50 15.16
C PHE A 21 7.96 -9.93 14.34
N PRO A 22 7.18 -8.98 13.77
CA PRO A 22 6.05 -9.32 12.92
C PRO A 22 6.54 -10.10 11.69
N SER A 23 5.74 -11.07 11.24
CA SER A 23 6.04 -11.80 10.01
C SER A 23 6.06 -10.83 8.80
N ASP A 24 6.85 -11.15 7.78
CA ASP A 24 6.88 -10.36 6.54
C ASP A 24 5.48 -10.19 5.93
N GLU A 25 4.62 -11.21 6.04
CA GLU A 25 3.21 -11.11 5.64
C GLU A 25 2.46 -10.01 6.41
N ALA A 26 2.60 -9.97 7.73
CA ALA A 26 1.94 -8.95 8.56
C ALA A 26 2.44 -7.55 8.22
N VAL A 27 3.74 -7.40 7.96
CA VAL A 27 4.35 -6.12 7.56
C VAL A 27 3.83 -5.67 6.20
N ILE A 28 3.75 -6.57 5.20
CA ILE A 28 3.23 -6.24 3.88
C ILE A 28 1.74 -5.86 3.95
N ARG A 29 0.92 -6.60 4.71
CA ARG A 29 -0.49 -6.25 4.91
C ARG A 29 -0.66 -4.88 5.56
N ALA A 30 0.17 -4.54 6.54
CA ALA A 30 0.18 -3.23 7.16
C ALA A 30 0.61 -2.14 6.15
N LEU A 31 1.63 -2.40 5.32
CA LEU A 31 2.06 -1.49 4.26
C LEU A 31 0.93 -1.21 3.25
N LEU A 32 0.20 -2.24 2.81
CA LEU A 32 -0.95 -2.07 1.91
C LEU A 32 -2.08 -1.27 2.55
N ALA A 33 -2.38 -1.52 3.83
CA ALA A 33 -3.36 -0.73 4.58
C ALA A 33 -2.95 0.74 4.69
N ASP A 34 -1.68 1.00 4.96
CA ASP A 34 -1.08 2.34 4.99
C ASP A 34 -1.21 3.05 3.62
N VAL A 35 -0.97 2.34 2.52
CA VAL A 35 -1.13 2.91 1.16
C VAL A 35 -2.58 3.30 0.91
N ALA A 36 -3.54 2.47 1.28
CA ALA A 36 -4.96 2.78 1.13
C ALA A 36 -5.38 3.99 2.00
N GLU A 37 -4.92 4.04 3.24
CA GLU A 37 -5.22 5.14 4.16
C GLU A 37 -4.58 6.46 3.69
N LYS A 38 -3.28 6.46 3.41
CA LYS A 38 -2.53 7.66 2.99
C LYS A 38 -2.88 8.10 1.58
N GLY A 39 -3.32 7.17 0.72
CA GLY A 39 -3.87 7.46 -0.61
C GLY A 39 -5.24 8.11 -0.56
N SER A 40 -6.01 7.87 0.50
CA SER A 40 -7.32 8.50 0.69
C SER A 40 -7.19 9.99 0.99
N ILE A 41 -8.18 10.79 0.55
CA ILE A 41 -8.21 12.25 0.68
C ILE A 41 -9.41 12.60 1.56
N GLN A 42 -9.17 13.29 2.68
CA GLN A 42 -10.23 13.73 3.58
C GLN A 42 -10.72 15.12 3.15
N PRO A 43 -12.05 15.39 3.23
CA PRO A 43 -12.56 16.73 2.96
C PRO A 43 -12.02 17.72 3.99
N GLY A 44 -11.53 18.87 3.52
CA GLY A 44 -11.04 19.92 4.41
C GLY A 44 -9.61 19.72 4.95
N GLU A 45 -8.83 18.80 4.38
CA GLU A 45 -7.41 18.66 4.74
C GLU A 45 -6.66 20.00 4.55
N GLY A 46 -5.96 20.44 5.62
CA GLY A 46 -5.07 21.60 5.55
C GLY A 46 -3.84 21.32 4.68
N ASN A 47 -3.22 22.38 4.14
CA ASN A 47 -2.07 22.25 3.24
C ASN A 47 -0.91 21.44 3.85
N PHE A 48 -0.66 21.59 5.14
CA PHE A 48 0.39 20.85 5.83
C PHE A 48 0.09 19.35 5.90
N ALA A 49 -1.17 18.99 6.18
CA ALA A 49 -1.63 17.59 6.21
C ALA A 49 -1.53 16.96 4.81
N LYS A 50 -1.86 17.70 3.76
CA LYS A 50 -1.72 17.23 2.36
C LYS A 50 -0.28 16.88 2.03
N VAL A 51 0.67 17.76 2.33
CA VAL A 51 2.10 17.53 2.06
C VAL A 51 2.61 16.32 2.87
N ALA A 52 2.26 16.23 4.15
CA ALA A 52 2.65 15.11 4.99
C ALA A 52 2.10 13.78 4.46
N ALA A 53 0.84 13.75 4.03
CA ALA A 53 0.21 12.56 3.47
C ALA A 53 0.84 12.13 2.14
N VAL A 54 1.19 13.08 1.26
CA VAL A 54 1.92 12.79 0.01
C VAL A 54 3.26 12.14 0.30
N ASN A 55 4.06 12.74 1.17
CA ASN A 55 5.37 12.19 1.52
C ASN A 55 5.25 10.80 2.14
N ALA A 56 4.33 10.62 3.08
CA ALA A 56 4.10 9.34 3.74
C ALA A 56 3.61 8.25 2.77
N LEU A 57 2.78 8.61 1.77
CA LEU A 57 2.35 7.68 0.72
C LEU A 57 3.53 7.29 -0.17
N VAL A 58 4.28 8.26 -0.66
CA VAL A 58 5.40 8.06 -1.58
C VAL A 58 6.51 7.23 -0.94
N ASP A 59 6.69 7.32 0.37
CA ASP A 59 7.65 6.51 1.12
C ASP A 59 7.31 5.01 1.15
N CYS A 60 6.08 4.63 0.85
CA CYS A 60 5.69 3.22 0.71
C CYS A 60 6.26 2.57 -0.58
N PHE A 61 6.73 3.36 -1.52
CA PHE A 61 7.21 2.92 -2.83
C PHE A 61 8.73 2.98 -2.93
N SER A 62 9.31 2.16 -3.81
CA SER A 62 10.73 2.22 -4.13
C SER A 62 11.09 3.49 -4.90
N PRO A 63 12.36 3.93 -4.89
CA PRO A 63 12.80 5.10 -5.66
C PRO A 63 12.54 4.99 -7.17
N ASP A 64 12.60 3.78 -7.70
CA ASP A 64 12.45 3.40 -9.11
C ASP A 64 11.11 2.72 -9.41
N VAL A 65 10.07 3.00 -8.62
CA VAL A 65 8.75 2.39 -8.79
C VAL A 65 8.19 2.57 -10.20
N GLU A 66 7.58 1.52 -10.73
CA GLU A 66 6.83 1.55 -11.99
C GLU A 66 5.34 1.31 -11.71
N ILE A 67 4.48 2.21 -12.19
CA ILE A 67 3.03 2.06 -12.08
C ILE A 67 2.44 2.09 -13.48
N ARG A 68 1.63 1.08 -13.82
CA ARG A 68 0.91 0.97 -15.09
C ARG A 68 -0.54 0.60 -14.82
N LEU A 69 -1.42 1.57 -15.02
CA LEU A 69 -2.85 1.40 -14.78
C LEU A 69 -3.63 1.50 -16.08
N ASP A 70 -4.14 0.39 -16.55
CA ASP A 70 -4.99 0.36 -17.75
C ASP A 70 -6.32 1.05 -17.48
N GLY A 71 -6.73 1.95 -18.37
CA GLY A 71 -7.99 2.69 -18.24
C GLY A 71 -7.96 3.87 -17.29
N ALA A 72 -6.83 4.14 -16.63
CA ALA A 72 -6.67 5.38 -15.86
C ALA A 72 -6.49 6.59 -16.80
N PRO A 73 -7.05 7.75 -16.46
CA PRO A 73 -6.93 8.93 -17.30
C PRO A 73 -5.52 9.52 -17.28
N GLY A 74 -5.03 9.92 -18.46
CA GLY A 74 -3.83 10.75 -18.63
C GLY A 74 -2.56 10.21 -17.97
N GLU A 75 -1.90 11.05 -17.18
CA GLU A 75 -0.63 10.76 -16.52
C GLU A 75 -0.71 9.64 -15.47
N LEU A 76 -1.90 9.29 -15.00
CA LEU A 76 -2.11 8.18 -14.08
C LEU A 76 -1.91 6.80 -14.73
N SER A 77 -1.93 6.71 -16.05
CA SER A 77 -1.80 5.45 -16.77
C SER A 77 -0.39 4.85 -16.71
N SER A 78 0.64 5.69 -16.60
CA SER A 78 2.04 5.25 -16.51
C SER A 78 2.86 6.25 -15.70
N ILE A 79 3.44 5.80 -14.61
CA ILE A 79 4.29 6.60 -13.71
C ILE A 79 5.60 5.85 -13.53
N GLN A 80 6.72 6.57 -13.66
CA GLN A 80 8.05 6.03 -13.45
C GLN A 80 8.83 6.83 -12.41
N GLY A 81 9.18 6.13 -11.34
CA GLY A 81 9.96 6.67 -10.25
C GLY A 81 9.15 7.50 -9.24
N ARG A 82 9.72 7.60 -8.05
CA ARG A 82 9.10 8.24 -6.89
C ARG A 82 8.81 9.73 -7.10
N SER A 83 9.67 10.43 -7.83
CA SER A 83 9.51 11.86 -8.08
C SER A 83 8.27 12.17 -8.95
N GLU A 84 8.04 11.37 -9.98
CA GLU A 84 6.85 11.50 -10.83
C GLU A 84 5.60 11.11 -10.05
N LEU A 85 5.66 10.01 -9.27
CA LEU A 85 4.57 9.61 -8.39
C LEU A 85 4.18 10.74 -7.43
N GLN A 86 5.16 11.42 -6.83
CA GLN A 86 4.92 12.54 -5.93
C GLN A 86 4.19 13.69 -6.62
N GLN A 87 4.60 14.06 -7.84
CA GLN A 87 3.96 15.12 -8.62
C GLN A 87 2.51 14.76 -8.98
N VAL A 88 2.29 13.55 -9.44
CA VAL A 88 0.95 13.05 -9.80
C VAL A 88 0.03 13.03 -8.57
N VAL A 89 0.50 12.51 -7.44
CA VAL A 89 -0.29 12.47 -6.19
C VAL A 89 -0.61 13.89 -5.70
N GLN A 90 0.32 14.83 -5.79
CA GLN A 90 0.08 16.25 -5.45
C GLN A 90 -0.97 16.86 -6.37
N ALA A 91 -0.88 16.63 -7.69
CA ALA A 91 -1.83 17.13 -8.65
C ALA A 91 -3.24 16.60 -8.37
N VAL A 92 -3.40 15.29 -8.14
CA VAL A 92 -4.69 14.67 -7.80
C VAL A 92 -5.26 15.28 -6.51
N ARG A 93 -4.46 15.37 -5.45
CA ARG A 93 -4.90 15.97 -4.17
C ARG A 93 -5.29 17.46 -4.26
N SER A 94 -4.79 18.18 -5.26
CA SER A 94 -5.19 19.57 -5.48
C SER A 94 -6.53 19.71 -6.20
N GLN A 95 -6.91 18.71 -6.99
CA GLN A 95 -8.12 18.73 -7.85
C GLN A 95 -9.30 17.99 -7.22
N VAL A 96 -9.04 16.95 -6.42
CA VAL A 96 -10.05 16.10 -5.82
C VAL A 96 -10.40 16.58 -4.41
N ARG A 97 -11.68 16.75 -4.11
CA ARG A 97 -12.15 17.21 -2.80
C ARG A 97 -12.06 16.14 -1.74
N SER A 98 -12.46 14.93 -2.06
CA SER A 98 -12.29 13.74 -1.24
C SER A 98 -12.21 12.49 -2.09
N ALA A 99 -11.44 11.51 -1.62
CA ALA A 99 -11.35 10.20 -2.23
C ALA A 99 -11.14 9.15 -1.13
N ARG A 100 -11.85 8.04 -1.22
CA ARG A 100 -11.65 6.89 -0.33
C ARG A 100 -11.12 5.72 -1.13
N ILE A 101 -9.96 5.24 -0.73
CA ILE A 101 -9.33 4.06 -1.32
C ILE A 101 -9.43 2.91 -0.33
N THR A 102 -9.84 1.74 -0.81
CA THR A 102 -9.87 0.50 -0.03
C THR A 102 -9.27 -0.64 -0.86
N PHE A 103 -8.52 -1.51 -0.19
CA PHE A 103 -8.00 -2.73 -0.77
C PHE A 103 -8.70 -3.93 -0.15
N THR A 104 -9.22 -4.79 -0.99
CA THR A 104 -9.90 -6.03 -0.60
C THR A 104 -9.28 -7.21 -1.33
N GLU A 105 -9.63 -8.43 -0.93
CA GLU A 105 -9.17 -9.67 -1.56
C GLU A 105 -7.64 -9.76 -1.67
N VAL A 106 -6.94 -9.36 -0.59
CA VAL A 106 -5.47 -9.34 -0.57
C VAL A 106 -4.91 -10.76 -0.53
N SER A 107 -4.31 -11.19 -1.63
CA SER A 107 -3.53 -12.42 -1.76
C SER A 107 -2.04 -12.09 -1.84
N LEU A 108 -1.21 -12.81 -1.08
CA LEU A 108 0.23 -12.61 -1.04
C LEU A 108 0.95 -13.90 -1.43
N GLU A 109 1.92 -13.75 -2.33
CA GLU A 109 2.82 -14.82 -2.73
C GLU A 109 4.27 -14.35 -2.51
N PHE A 110 5.04 -15.12 -1.75
CA PHE A 110 6.46 -14.85 -1.56
C PHE A 110 7.26 -15.46 -2.70
N GLY A 111 8.21 -14.69 -3.22
CA GLY A 111 9.09 -15.15 -4.29
C GLY A 111 10.11 -16.17 -3.80
N THR A 112 10.78 -16.81 -4.75
CA THR A 112 11.89 -17.74 -4.46
C THR A 112 13.12 -17.03 -3.91
N GLU A 113 13.28 -15.75 -4.24
CA GLU A 113 14.35 -14.91 -3.68
C GLU A 113 13.90 -14.30 -2.36
N PRO A 114 14.77 -14.35 -1.31
CA PRO A 114 14.48 -13.70 -0.04
C PRO A 114 14.21 -12.20 -0.22
N GLY A 115 13.15 -11.70 0.41
CA GLY A 115 12.80 -10.28 0.34
C GLY A 115 12.06 -9.87 -0.92
N SER A 116 11.47 -10.81 -1.65
CA SER A 116 10.56 -10.56 -2.77
C SER A 116 9.16 -11.10 -2.49
N ALA A 117 8.13 -10.37 -2.87
CA ALA A 117 6.73 -10.78 -2.75
C ALA A 117 5.87 -10.16 -3.86
N THR A 118 4.76 -10.79 -4.15
CA THR A 118 3.72 -10.28 -5.04
C THR A 118 2.41 -10.22 -4.26
N ALA A 119 1.70 -9.10 -4.35
CA ALA A 119 0.35 -8.93 -3.84
C ALA A 119 -0.63 -8.81 -5.01
N GLN A 120 -1.73 -9.54 -4.96
CA GLN A 120 -2.91 -9.31 -5.81
C GLN A 120 -4.01 -8.76 -4.91
N ILE A 121 -4.64 -7.68 -5.37
CA ILE A 121 -5.65 -6.97 -4.59
C ILE A 121 -6.78 -6.48 -5.51
N VAL A 122 -7.95 -6.30 -4.95
CA VAL A 122 -9.01 -5.50 -5.56
C VAL A 122 -8.97 -4.11 -4.95
N ALA A 123 -8.59 -3.13 -5.76
CA ALA A 123 -8.58 -1.72 -5.36
C ALA A 123 -9.92 -1.08 -5.72
N THR A 124 -10.51 -0.40 -4.75
CA THR A 124 -11.74 0.37 -4.93
C THR A 124 -11.45 1.81 -4.57
N ALA A 125 -11.73 2.75 -5.47
CA ALA A 125 -11.66 4.18 -5.20
C ALA A 125 -13.04 4.82 -5.40
N ARG A 126 -13.49 5.57 -4.40
CA ARG A 126 -14.71 6.38 -4.46
C ARG A 126 -14.32 7.85 -4.39
N ILE A 127 -14.69 8.61 -5.41
CA ILE A 127 -14.23 9.98 -5.64
C ILE A 127 -15.42 10.94 -5.64
N ASP A 128 -15.37 11.97 -4.81
CA ASP A 128 -16.34 13.07 -4.80
C ASP A 128 -15.92 14.21 -5.74
N PRO A 129 -16.90 14.99 -6.30
CA PRO A 129 -18.31 15.10 -5.88
C PRO A 129 -19.28 14.14 -6.56
N ASN A 130 -18.85 13.42 -7.60
CA ASN A 130 -19.76 12.64 -8.44
C ASN A 130 -20.04 11.23 -7.86
N ASN A 131 -19.48 10.89 -6.69
CA ASN A 131 -19.51 9.54 -6.12
C ASN A 131 -19.07 8.48 -7.16
N GLU A 132 -18.10 8.85 -7.99
CA GLU A 132 -17.57 7.98 -9.01
C GLU A 132 -16.88 6.79 -8.36
N LEU A 133 -17.28 5.60 -8.76
CA LEU A 133 -16.72 4.35 -8.27
C LEU A 133 -15.78 3.76 -9.31
N TRP A 134 -14.52 3.66 -8.95
CA TRP A 134 -13.52 2.97 -9.73
C TRP A 134 -13.10 1.68 -9.02
N VAL A 135 -13.17 0.56 -9.72
CA VAL A 135 -12.80 -0.76 -9.19
C VAL A 135 -11.85 -1.44 -10.16
N GLN A 136 -10.72 -1.89 -9.66
CA GLN A 136 -9.72 -2.54 -10.49
C GLN A 136 -8.93 -3.60 -9.71
N GLU A 137 -8.65 -4.72 -10.38
CA GLU A 137 -7.74 -5.72 -9.87
C GLU A 137 -6.30 -5.31 -10.18
N LEU A 138 -5.46 -5.25 -9.16
CA LEU A 138 -4.07 -4.81 -9.26
C LEU A 138 -3.13 -5.92 -8.80
N LYS A 139 -2.01 -6.02 -9.51
CA LYS A 139 -0.86 -6.82 -9.11
C LYS A 139 0.27 -5.88 -8.69
N MET A 140 0.77 -6.08 -7.49
CA MET A 140 1.87 -5.30 -6.94
C MET A 140 3.08 -6.20 -6.68
N ALA A 141 4.24 -5.80 -7.21
CA ALA A 141 5.50 -6.41 -6.79
C ALA A 141 6.09 -5.63 -5.62
N LEU A 142 6.59 -6.35 -4.64
CA LEU A 142 7.22 -5.78 -3.44
C LEU A 142 8.61 -6.34 -3.26
N ALA A 143 9.51 -5.51 -2.76
CA ALA A 143 10.86 -5.91 -2.40
C ALA A 143 11.26 -5.34 -1.03
N LYS A 144 12.10 -6.07 -0.31
CA LYS A 144 12.67 -5.61 0.96
C LYS A 144 13.96 -4.84 0.66
N LEU A 145 13.89 -3.52 0.76
CA LEU A 145 14.98 -2.58 0.49
C LEU A 145 15.44 -1.99 1.83
N ASP A 146 16.72 -2.13 2.15
CA ASP A 146 17.31 -1.66 3.42
C ASP A 146 16.52 -2.11 4.67
N GLY A 147 16.01 -3.35 4.63
CA GLY A 147 15.25 -3.95 5.72
C GLY A 147 13.76 -3.57 5.77
N ALA A 148 13.29 -2.70 4.89
CA ALA A 148 11.89 -2.29 4.80
C ALA A 148 11.23 -2.77 3.50
N TRP A 149 9.98 -3.27 3.59
CA TRP A 149 9.19 -3.62 2.43
C TRP A 149 8.74 -2.36 1.67
N LYS A 150 8.93 -2.36 0.35
CA LYS A 150 8.54 -1.28 -0.56
C LYS A 150 7.83 -1.85 -1.78
N ILE A 151 6.87 -1.12 -2.31
CA ILE A 151 6.21 -1.44 -3.57
C ILE A 151 7.13 -0.98 -4.71
N THR A 152 7.50 -1.91 -5.59
CA THR A 152 8.41 -1.66 -6.73
C THR A 152 7.67 -1.56 -8.04
N ARG A 153 6.51 -2.22 -8.16
CA ARG A 153 5.67 -2.18 -9.37
C ARG A 153 4.21 -2.31 -9.01
N VAL A 154 3.37 -1.60 -9.75
CA VAL A 154 1.91 -1.74 -9.72
C VAL A 154 1.41 -1.86 -11.15
N GLU A 155 0.63 -2.88 -11.43
CA GLU A 155 0.03 -3.10 -12.76
C GLU A 155 -1.41 -3.58 -12.63
N THR A 156 -2.24 -3.19 -13.59
CA THR A 156 -3.60 -3.73 -13.71
C THR A 156 -3.55 -5.18 -14.18
N VAL A 157 -4.32 -6.05 -13.52
CA VAL A 157 -4.52 -7.41 -14.00
C VAL A 157 -5.52 -7.37 -15.15
N ARG A 158 -5.06 -7.73 -16.36
CA ARG A 158 -5.93 -7.89 -17.51
C ARG A 158 -6.69 -9.20 -17.39
N THR A 159 -7.95 -9.15 -17.03
CA THR A 159 -8.83 -10.31 -17.17
C THR A 159 -9.11 -10.49 -18.66
N LEU A 160 -8.55 -11.53 -19.26
CA LEU A 160 -8.93 -11.93 -20.60
C LEU A 160 -10.37 -12.47 -20.54
N HIS A 161 -11.33 -11.64 -20.91
CA HIS A 161 -12.67 -12.11 -21.21
C HIS A 161 -12.60 -12.91 -22.53
N MET A 162 -12.68 -14.24 -22.41
CA MET A 162 -12.94 -15.13 -23.54
C MET A 162 -14.43 -15.14 -23.85
#